data_3f6627e0782acf395047a6cce3e17963
#
_entry.id   3f6627e0782acf395047a6cce3e17963
#
_cell.length_a   1.000
_cell.length_b   1.000
_cell.length_c   1.000
_cell.angle_alpha   90.00
_cell.angle_beta   90.00
_cell.angle_gamma   90.00
#
_symmetry.space_group_name_H-M   'P 1'
#
loop_
_entity.id
_entity.type
_entity.pdbx_description
1 polymer ?
#
loop_
_entity_poly.entity_id
_entity_poly.type
_entity_poly.pdbx_seq_one_letter_code
_entity_poly.pdbx_strand_id
1 'polypeptide(L)' 'MRMIRPEAARLRLDPLSYETLRQQILGRDGWRCQSCGTMSNLEAHHREFRSHSGHDSEENLITLCTACHAKVHRR' A
#
# COMPACT_ATOMS: atom_id res chain seq x y z
N MET A 1 4.75 29.61 -10.34
CA MET A 1 4.73 28.84 -10.32
C MET A 1 4.59 27.93 -10.49
N ARG A 2 4.57 27.53 -10.39
CA ARG A 2 4.47 26.59 -10.49
C ARG A 2 3.79 25.83 -10.57
N MET A 3 3.92 25.67 -10.93
CA MET A 3 3.08 25.00 -11.24
C MET A 3 2.72 23.77 -10.76
N ILE A 4 1.55 23.60 -10.54
CA ILE A 4 1.19 22.34 -10.00
C ILE A 4 1.07 21.33 -11.10
N ARG A 5 1.80 20.26 -10.98
CA ARG A 5 1.75 19.24 -12.00
C ARG A 5 0.75 18.18 -11.60
N PRO A 6 0.19 17.42 -12.55
CA PRO A 6 -0.75 16.36 -12.22
C PRO A 6 -0.19 15.34 -11.24
N GLU A 7 1.09 15.06 -11.31
CA GLU A 7 1.67 14.11 -10.39
C GLU A 7 1.62 14.61 -8.97
N ALA A 8 1.52 15.91 -8.80
CA ALA A 8 1.46 16.46 -7.47
C ALA A 8 0.16 16.08 -6.77
N ALA A 9 -0.84 15.66 -7.53
CA ALA A 9 -2.08 15.23 -6.94
C ALA A 9 -1.97 13.86 -6.31
N ARG A 10 -0.94 13.10 -6.64
CA ARG A 10 -0.72 11.78 -6.08
C ARG A 10 0.49 11.79 -5.17
N LEU A 11 0.30 11.28 -3.98
CA LEU A 11 1.39 11.19 -3.02
C LEU A 11 2.20 9.93 -3.30
N ARG A 12 3.45 10.12 -3.65
CA ARG A 12 4.37 9.01 -3.87
C ARG A 12 5.60 9.25 -3.03
N LEU A 13 5.79 8.40 -2.07
CA LEU A 13 6.87 8.56 -1.12
C LEU A 13 8.18 8.00 -1.67
N ASP A 14 9.27 8.58 -1.19
CA ASP A 14 10.59 8.01 -1.49
C ASP A 14 10.72 6.66 -0.77
N PRO A 15 11.76 5.86 -1.12
CA PRO A 15 11.85 4.51 -0.56
C PRO A 15 11.89 4.45 0.96
N LEU A 16 12.60 5.37 1.60
CA LEU A 16 12.69 5.34 3.06
C LEU A 16 11.38 5.71 3.71
N SER A 17 10.73 6.73 3.19
CA SER A 17 9.44 7.14 3.74
C SER A 17 8.39 6.08 3.49
N TYR A 18 8.45 5.45 2.32
CA TYR A 18 7.51 4.38 2.02
C TYR A 18 7.70 3.20 2.97
N GLU A 19 8.96 2.87 3.27
CA GLU A 19 9.21 1.75 4.18
C GLU A 19 8.66 2.05 5.57
N THR A 20 8.79 3.28 6.03
CA THR A 20 8.22 3.68 7.30
C THR A 20 6.69 3.52 7.29
N LEU A 21 6.08 3.98 6.21
CA LEU A 21 4.63 3.86 6.07
C LEU A 21 4.22 2.39 6.03
N ARG A 22 4.97 1.57 5.31
CA ARG A 22 4.69 0.15 5.22
C ARG A 22 4.69 -0.49 6.60
N GLN A 23 5.69 -0.16 7.42
CA GLN A 23 5.75 -0.70 8.78
C GLN A 23 4.55 -0.25 9.60
N GLN A 24 4.13 0.99 9.41
CA GLN A 24 2.97 1.50 10.13
C GLN A 24 1.71 0.75 9.73
N ILE A 25 1.56 0.46 8.44
CA ILE A 25 0.39 -0.26 7.96
C ILE A 25 0.36 -1.68 8.54
N LEU A 26 1.51 -2.35 8.50
CA LEU A 26 1.59 -3.69 9.05
C LEU A 26 1.23 -3.69 10.54
N GLY A 27 1.76 -2.73 11.27
CA GLY A 27 1.46 -2.62 12.69
C GLY A 27 0.00 -2.30 12.96
N ARG A 28 -0.58 -1.38 12.16
CA ARG A 28 -1.98 -1.03 12.29
C ARG A 28 -2.86 -2.26 12.10
N ASP A 29 -2.48 -3.11 11.17
CA ASP A 29 -3.27 -4.30 10.83
C ASP A 29 -2.91 -5.52 11.66
N GLY A 30 -2.10 -5.32 12.71
CA GLY A 30 -1.80 -6.38 13.65
C GLY A 30 -0.85 -7.44 13.13
N TRP A 31 -0.06 -7.10 12.12
CA TRP A 31 0.91 -8.00 11.51
C TRP A 31 0.23 -9.27 11.01
N ARG A 32 -0.92 -9.11 10.40
CA ARG A 32 -1.70 -10.18 9.84
C ARG A 32 -2.27 -9.79 8.51
N CYS A 33 -2.38 -10.77 7.61
CA CYS A 33 -3.10 -10.58 6.38
C CYS A 33 -4.55 -10.28 6.71
N GLN A 34 -5.07 -9.20 6.15
CA GLN A 34 -6.43 -8.79 6.44
C GLN A 34 -7.46 -9.62 5.68
N SER A 35 -7.00 -10.51 4.83
CA SER A 35 -7.88 -11.38 4.06
C SER A 35 -7.94 -12.77 4.65
N CYS A 36 -6.81 -13.41 4.89
CA CYS A 36 -6.81 -14.79 5.37
C CYS A 36 -6.28 -14.95 6.80
N GLY A 37 -5.69 -13.89 7.35
CA GLY A 37 -5.26 -13.93 8.74
C GLY A 37 -3.88 -14.51 8.99
N THR A 38 -3.16 -14.90 7.95
CA THR A 38 -1.82 -15.42 8.15
C THR A 38 -0.90 -14.33 8.63
N MET A 39 0.14 -14.72 9.35
CA MET A 39 1.13 -13.78 9.85
C MET A 39 2.43 -13.89 9.06
N SER A 40 2.43 -14.61 7.96
CA SER A 40 3.64 -14.84 7.16
C SER A 40 3.56 -14.14 5.82
N ASN A 41 4.72 -13.73 5.32
CA ASN A 41 4.85 -13.17 3.96
C ASN A 41 3.92 -11.99 3.73
N LEU A 42 3.95 -11.04 4.65
CA LEU A 42 3.06 -9.90 4.59
C LEU A 42 3.61 -8.79 3.72
N GLU A 43 2.71 -8.08 3.06
CA GLU A 43 3.04 -6.94 2.22
C GLU A 43 1.98 -5.86 2.40
N ALA A 44 2.37 -4.63 2.12
CA ALA A 44 1.42 -3.54 2.07
C ALA A 44 0.90 -3.44 0.63
N HIS A 45 -0.40 -3.58 0.48
CA HIS A 45 -1.05 -3.60 -0.82
C HIS A 45 -1.83 -2.31 -1.03
N HIS A 46 -1.72 -1.70 -2.21
CA HIS A 46 -2.50 -0.51 -2.54
C HIS A 46 -3.92 -0.92 -2.88
N ARG A 47 -4.88 -0.38 -2.16
CA ARG A 47 -6.28 -0.65 -2.46
C ARG A 47 -6.64 -0.14 -3.82
N GLU A 48 -6.12 1.04 -4.15
CA GLU A 48 -6.27 1.62 -5.46
C GLU A 48 -4.91 1.59 -6.13
N PHE A 49 -4.85 1.08 -7.34
CA PHE A 49 -3.59 0.99 -8.05
C PHE A 49 -3.00 2.38 -8.24
N ARG A 50 -1.68 2.47 -8.20
CA ARG A 50 -1.01 3.73 -8.44
C ARG A 50 -1.36 4.32 -9.80
N SER A 51 -1.57 3.47 -10.80
CA SER A 51 -1.93 3.94 -12.13
C SER A 51 -3.32 4.57 -12.15
N HIS A 52 -4.10 4.37 -11.10
CA HIS A 52 -5.45 4.94 -10.99
C HIS A 52 -5.50 5.94 -9.84
N SER A 53 -4.44 6.74 -9.70
CA SER A 53 -4.38 7.75 -8.66
C SER A 53 -4.25 7.19 -7.25
N GLY A 54 -3.76 5.96 -7.14
CA GLY A 54 -3.52 5.38 -5.83
C GLY A 54 -2.39 6.10 -5.13
N HIS A 55 -2.60 6.49 -3.88
CA HIS A 55 -1.62 7.20 -3.07
C HIS A 55 -0.86 6.26 -2.17
N ASP A 56 0.37 6.65 -1.83
CA ASP A 56 1.11 6.01 -0.75
C ASP A 56 0.64 6.65 0.55
N SER A 57 -0.48 6.17 1.07
CA SER A 57 -1.07 6.73 2.28
C SER A 57 -1.76 5.64 3.06
N GLU A 58 -1.99 5.91 4.34
CA GLU A 58 -2.60 4.93 5.22
C GLU A 58 -3.97 4.47 4.74
N GLU A 59 -4.73 5.38 4.19
CA GLU A 59 -6.08 5.03 3.73
C GLU A 59 -6.06 4.10 2.55
N ASN A 60 -5.01 4.16 1.75
CA ASN A 60 -4.96 3.39 0.53
C ASN A 60 -4.17 2.09 0.65
N LEU A 61 -3.63 1.80 1.81
CA LEU A 61 -2.82 0.61 2.00
C LEU A 61 -3.47 -0.36 2.96
N ILE A 62 -3.29 -1.64 2.69
CA ILE A 62 -3.81 -2.71 3.53
C ILE A 62 -2.80 -3.84 3.53
N THR A 63 -2.69 -4.54 4.65
CA THR A 63 -1.76 -5.65 4.77
C THR A 63 -2.36 -6.92 4.18
N LEU A 64 -1.65 -7.52 3.25
CA LEU A 64 -2.03 -8.80 2.65
C LEU A 64 -0.81 -9.69 2.58
N CYS A 65 -1.02 -10.99 2.64
CA CYS A 65 0.09 -11.92 2.39
C CYS A 65 0.30 -12.04 0.89
N THR A 66 1.45 -12.60 0.50
CA THR A 66 1.77 -12.71 -0.91
C THR A 66 0.72 -13.50 -1.69
N ALA A 67 0.17 -14.55 -1.09
CA ALA A 67 -0.85 -15.35 -1.76
C ALA A 67 -2.12 -14.55 -2.01
N CYS A 68 -2.58 -13.80 -1.01
CA CYS A 68 -3.78 -13.00 -1.17
C CYS A 68 -3.54 -11.83 -2.11
N HIS A 69 -2.34 -11.25 -2.03
CA HIS A 69 -1.97 -10.18 -2.94
C HIS A 69 -2.01 -10.66 -4.38
N ALA A 70 -1.48 -11.85 -4.63
CA ALA A 70 -1.51 -12.41 -5.98
C ALA A 70 -2.94 -12.63 -6.47
N LYS A 71 -3.81 -13.07 -5.58
CA LYS A 71 -5.21 -13.27 -5.95
C LYS A 71 -5.88 -11.97 -6.36
N VAL A 72 -5.59 -10.90 -5.64
CA VAL A 72 -6.20 -9.61 -5.95
C VAL A 72 -5.80 -9.14 -7.33
N HIS A 73 -4.58 -9.42 -7.72
CA HIS A 73 -4.08 -8.96 -9.02
C HIS A 73 -4.39 -9.93 -10.15
N ARG A 74 -4.93 -11.08 -9.82
CA ARG A 74 -5.23 -12.06 -10.83
C ARG A 74 -6.53 -11.74 -11.50
N ARG A 75 -6.60 -11.99 -12.79
CA ARG A 75 -7.82 -11.68 -13.50
C ARG A 75 -8.38 -12.88 -14.22
#